data_22b5955d2336daba86f2ffbe9a8601bd
#
_entry.id   22b5955d2336daba86f2ffbe9a8601bd
#
_cell.length_a   1.000
_cell.length_b   1.000
_cell.length_c   1.000
_cell.angle_alpha   90.00
_cell.angle_beta   90.00
_cell.angle_gamma   90.00
#
_symmetry.space_group_name_H-M   'P 1'
#
loop_
_entity.id
_entity.type
_entity.pdbx_description
1 polymer ?
#
loop_
_entity_poly.entity_id
_entity_poly.type
_entity_poly.pdbx_seq_one_letter_code
_entity_poly.pdbx_strand_id
1 'polypeptide(L)'
;MRKRNYLIALFAAILLAVPAIIQSKQEKAAKIKTLEVSFNYQRQRGPGSNQYAVWIENDKGDVVRTLFVTSYTTKGRTRPGEEPMRGYVKRPNCVPTWVKQAKAAEQNDQQLDAFTGATPKTGGTQIFTWDFTDQQGKAVKKGTYKVFVEATLYQASDIIYTGTFSTKDKAGEIKLSSTLTEPDEKHKDMVTNVKAVLK
;
A
#
# COMPACT_ATOMS: atom_id res chain seq x y z
N MET A 1 50.82 -68.91 32.03
CA MET A 1 49.79 -68.83 33.06
C MET A 1 49.30 -67.40 33.17
N ARG A 2 47.99 -67.17 32.86
CA ARG A 2 47.05 -66.11 33.23
C ARG A 2 47.61 -64.71 33.50
N LYS A 3 47.36 -63.80 32.57
CA LYS A 3 46.99 -62.41 32.90
C LYS A 3 45.71 -62.04 32.16
N ARG A 4 44.65 -62.02 32.86
CA ARG A 4 43.29 -61.68 32.47
C ARG A 4 42.99 -60.24 32.80
N ASN A 5 42.51 -59.52 31.78
CA ASN A 5 41.37 -58.60 31.81
C ASN A 5 41.25 -57.58 32.94
N TYR A 6 41.62 -56.31 32.66
CA TYR A 6 40.98 -55.14 33.21
C TYR A 6 40.98 -54.03 32.12
N LEU A 7 40.05 -54.14 31.22
CA LEU A 7 39.84 -53.08 30.22
C LEU A 7 38.38 -53.09 29.77
N ILE A 8 37.46 -52.96 30.73
CA ILE A 8 36.05 -52.64 30.47
C ILE A 8 35.53 -51.98 31.77
N ALA A 9 35.65 -50.68 31.90
CA ALA A 9 34.81 -49.83 32.80
C ALA A 9 35.26 -48.38 32.74
N LEU A 10 35.25 -47.77 31.59
CA LEU A 10 35.40 -46.28 31.49
C LEU A 10 34.71 -45.68 30.27
N PHE A 11 33.50 -46.18 29.95
CA PHE A 11 32.70 -45.60 28.86
C PHE A 11 31.22 -45.48 29.21
N ALA A 12 30.91 -45.07 30.41
CA ALA A 12 29.51 -44.91 30.79
C ALA A 12 29.26 -43.68 31.71
N ALA A 13 29.92 -42.56 31.48
CA ALA A 13 29.62 -41.34 32.28
C ALA A 13 29.78 -40.00 31.50
N ILE A 14 29.58 -39.99 30.19
CA ILE A 14 29.52 -38.71 29.44
C ILE A 14 28.30 -38.73 28.50
N LEU A 15 27.11 -38.82 29.09
CA LEU A 15 25.87 -38.73 28.30
C LEU A 15 24.67 -38.22 29.11
N LEU A 16 24.89 -37.24 30.00
CA LEU A 16 23.77 -36.61 30.72
C LEU A 16 24.09 -35.14 31.10
N ALA A 17 24.55 -34.33 30.21
CA ALA A 17 24.66 -32.89 30.51
C ALA A 17 24.64 -32.01 29.25
N VAL A 18 23.70 -32.21 28.32
CA VAL A 18 23.26 -31.16 27.38
C VAL A 18 21.84 -31.53 26.99
N PRO A 19 20.86 -30.97 27.65
CA PRO A 19 19.97 -30.06 26.96
C PRO A 19 19.27 -29.08 27.92
N ALA A 20 19.85 -27.98 28.21
CA ALA A 20 19.12 -26.96 28.95
C ALA A 20 19.39 -25.53 28.46
N ILE A 21 19.97 -25.35 27.31
CA ILE A 21 20.19 -24.01 26.72
C ILE A 21 19.78 -23.98 25.27
N ILE A 22 18.63 -24.54 24.92
CA ILE A 22 17.85 -24.14 23.73
C ILE A 22 16.44 -23.84 24.22
N GLN A 23 16.31 -23.01 25.21
CA GLN A 23 15.15 -22.16 25.32
C GLN A 23 15.39 -21.06 24.30
N SER A 24 14.91 -21.31 23.07
CA SER A 24 14.74 -20.31 22.04
C SER A 24 14.07 -19.11 22.69
N LYS A 25 14.79 -18.00 22.85
CA LYS A 25 14.19 -16.69 22.89
C LYS A 25 13.28 -16.65 21.65
N GLN A 26 12.02 -16.96 21.81
CA GLN A 26 11.01 -16.46 20.93
C GLN A 26 11.07 -14.95 21.10
N GLU A 27 11.92 -14.29 20.30
CA GLU A 27 11.83 -12.87 20.08
C GLU A 27 10.39 -12.67 19.65
N LYS A 28 9.58 -12.05 20.51
CA LYS A 28 8.30 -11.48 20.11
C LYS A 28 8.64 -10.62 18.90
N ALA A 29 8.34 -11.12 17.72
CA ALA A 29 8.46 -10.34 16.49
C ALA A 29 7.80 -9.01 16.80
N ALA A 30 8.58 -7.94 16.80
CA ALA A 30 8.06 -6.61 17.08
C ALA A 30 6.91 -6.41 16.08
N LYS A 31 5.69 -6.21 16.58
CA LYS A 31 4.51 -6.06 15.72
C LYS A 31 4.79 -4.87 14.81
N ILE A 32 5.05 -5.15 13.53
CA ILE A 32 5.34 -4.10 12.54
C ILE A 32 4.10 -3.21 12.50
N LYS A 33 4.30 -1.93 12.81
CA LYS A 33 3.24 -0.94 12.70
C LYS A 33 2.84 -0.81 11.24
N THR A 34 1.56 -0.82 10.94
CA THR A 34 1.05 -0.65 9.58
C THR A 34 -0.09 0.37 9.55
N LEU A 35 -0.29 0.99 8.39
CA LEU A 35 -1.49 1.74 8.09
C LEU A 35 -2.29 0.93 7.06
N GLU A 36 -3.52 0.58 7.40
CA GLU A 36 -4.47 -0.03 6.48
C GLU A 36 -5.44 1.03 5.97
N VAL A 37 -5.55 1.15 4.66
CA VAL A 37 -6.53 2.00 3.96
C VAL A 37 -7.53 1.09 3.27
N SER A 38 -8.80 1.30 3.51
CA SER A 38 -9.86 0.48 2.91
C SER A 38 -11.04 1.31 2.46
N PHE A 39 -11.73 0.84 1.43
CA PHE A 39 -12.99 1.43 0.97
C PHE A 39 -13.81 0.42 0.16
N ASN A 40 -15.10 0.69 0.01
CA ASN A 40 -15.96 -0.04 -0.91
C ASN A 40 -15.88 0.62 -2.28
N TYR A 41 -15.48 -0.18 -3.29
CA TYR A 41 -15.48 0.23 -4.68
C TYR A 41 -16.69 -0.36 -5.39
N GLN A 42 -17.41 0.47 -6.12
CA GLN A 42 -18.50 0.07 -6.99
C GLN A 42 -18.25 0.57 -8.41
N ARG A 43 -18.04 -0.38 -9.34
CA ARG A 43 -17.79 -0.02 -10.73
C ARG A 43 -18.99 0.68 -11.32
N GLN A 44 -18.77 1.88 -11.85
CA GLN A 44 -19.79 2.65 -12.53
C GLN A 44 -19.81 2.31 -14.03
N ARG A 45 -21.00 2.30 -14.61
CA ARG A 45 -21.22 2.11 -16.05
C ARG A 45 -21.28 3.46 -16.75
N GLY A 46 -20.89 3.50 -18.05
CA GLY A 46 -20.95 4.69 -18.87
C GLY A 46 -19.57 5.13 -19.37
N PRO A 47 -19.48 6.28 -20.02
CA PRO A 47 -18.23 6.80 -20.59
C PRO A 47 -17.28 7.41 -19.56
N GLY A 48 -17.69 7.49 -18.29
CA GLY A 48 -16.89 8.01 -17.20
C GLY A 48 -15.68 7.15 -16.84
N SER A 49 -14.81 7.71 -16.05
CA SER A 49 -13.61 7.04 -15.59
C SER A 49 -13.86 6.34 -14.26
N ASN A 50 -13.38 5.10 -14.13
CA ASN A 50 -13.35 4.37 -12.87
C ASN A 50 -11.91 4.31 -12.38
N GLN A 51 -11.27 5.48 -12.20
CA GLN A 51 -9.87 5.57 -11.78
C GLN A 51 -9.78 6.00 -10.33
N TYR A 52 -8.82 5.41 -9.61
CA TYR A 52 -8.49 5.83 -8.26
C TYR A 52 -7.01 5.61 -7.96
N ALA A 53 -6.52 6.37 -7.00
CA ALA A 53 -5.17 6.27 -6.47
C ALA A 53 -5.20 6.32 -4.92
N VAL A 54 -4.23 5.65 -4.30
CA VAL A 54 -4.00 5.66 -2.85
C VAL A 54 -2.52 5.94 -2.61
N TRP A 55 -2.22 6.99 -1.83
CA TRP A 55 -0.83 7.35 -1.57
C TRP A 55 -0.62 8.02 -0.21
N ILE A 56 0.63 8.14 0.16
CA ILE A 56 1.10 8.75 1.40
C ILE A 56 2.04 9.91 1.06
N GLU A 57 1.83 11.04 1.73
CA GLU A 57 2.73 12.21 1.68
C GLU A 57 3.37 12.46 3.04
N ASN A 58 4.56 13.08 3.00
CA ASN A 58 5.20 13.63 4.19
C ASN A 58 4.59 15.01 4.55
N ASP A 59 5.11 15.65 5.59
CA ASP A 59 4.69 16.98 6.06
C ASP A 59 5.01 18.12 5.07
N LYS A 60 5.89 17.87 4.09
CA LYS A 60 6.25 18.82 3.03
C LYS A 60 5.37 18.70 1.79
N GLY A 61 4.52 17.67 1.72
CA GLY A 61 3.70 17.37 0.56
C GLY A 61 4.41 16.51 -0.50
N ASP A 62 5.59 15.93 -0.18
CA ASP A 62 6.23 15.00 -1.10
C ASP A 62 5.56 13.62 -0.97
N VAL A 63 5.24 12.98 -2.08
CA VAL A 63 4.76 11.59 -2.10
C VAL A 63 5.89 10.67 -1.69
N VAL A 64 5.75 10.00 -0.56
CA VAL A 64 6.73 9.03 -0.05
C VAL A 64 6.42 7.62 -0.49
N ARG A 65 5.13 7.31 -0.69
CA ARG A 65 4.67 6.00 -1.14
C ARG A 65 3.37 6.11 -1.92
N THR A 66 3.35 5.66 -3.15
CA THR A 66 2.12 5.29 -3.84
C THR A 66 1.81 3.83 -3.53
N LEU A 67 0.65 3.57 -2.92
CA LEU A 67 0.21 2.21 -2.60
C LEU A 67 -0.48 1.57 -3.80
N PHE A 68 -1.21 2.37 -4.55
CA PHE A 68 -1.94 1.90 -5.72
C PHE A 68 -2.35 3.05 -6.65
N VAL A 69 -2.37 2.77 -7.93
CA VAL A 69 -3.06 3.57 -8.95
C VAL A 69 -3.64 2.65 -10.02
N THR A 70 -4.81 2.97 -10.53
CA THR A 70 -5.45 2.18 -11.60
C THR A 70 -4.67 2.24 -12.90
N SER A 71 -4.52 1.09 -13.56
CA SER A 71 -3.64 0.91 -14.73
C SER A 71 -3.97 1.79 -15.93
N TYR A 72 -5.25 2.15 -16.13
CA TYR A 72 -5.57 3.09 -17.20
C TYR A 72 -4.88 4.44 -17.00
N THR A 73 -4.79 4.94 -15.77
CA THR A 73 -4.13 6.22 -15.48
C THR A 73 -2.68 6.23 -15.97
N THR A 74 -1.93 5.19 -15.67
CA THR A 74 -0.48 5.11 -16.00
C THR A 74 -0.22 4.63 -17.42
N LYS A 75 -0.91 3.57 -17.87
CA LYS A 75 -0.63 2.89 -19.15
C LYS A 75 -1.52 3.36 -20.29
N GLY A 76 -2.68 3.94 -19.98
CA GLY A 76 -3.68 4.25 -20.99
C GLY A 76 -4.29 3.00 -21.62
N ARG A 77 -4.89 3.19 -22.77
CA ARG A 77 -5.39 2.15 -23.66
C ARG A 77 -4.97 2.47 -25.08
N THR A 78 -4.15 1.63 -25.65
CA THR A 78 -3.71 1.73 -27.04
C THR A 78 -4.61 0.88 -27.92
N ARG A 79 -5.10 1.43 -29.01
CA ARG A 79 -5.83 0.70 -30.07
C ARG A 79 -4.85 0.32 -31.16
N PRO A 80 -5.17 -0.69 -31.99
CA PRO A 80 -4.35 -1.00 -33.17
C PRO A 80 -4.13 0.26 -34.04
N GLY A 81 -2.87 0.56 -34.37
CA GLY A 81 -2.48 1.74 -35.14
C GLY A 81 -2.34 3.04 -34.34
N GLU A 82 -2.58 3.04 -33.04
CA GLU A 82 -2.31 4.21 -32.17
C GLU A 82 -0.93 4.08 -31.49
N GLU A 83 -0.26 5.22 -31.34
CA GLU A 83 0.93 5.28 -30.50
C GLU A 83 0.55 5.11 -29.00
N PRO A 84 1.33 4.34 -28.23
CA PRO A 84 1.10 4.21 -26.78
C PRO A 84 1.13 5.58 -26.10
N MET A 85 0.10 5.86 -25.31
CA MET A 85 -0.01 7.10 -24.57
C MET A 85 -0.58 6.83 -23.17
N ARG A 86 0.03 7.43 -22.15
CA ARG A 86 -0.44 7.30 -20.76
C ARG A 86 -1.86 7.83 -20.62
N GLY A 87 -2.65 7.18 -19.76
CA GLY A 87 -4.07 7.49 -19.60
C GLY A 87 -4.32 8.91 -19.10
N TYR A 88 -3.52 9.40 -18.19
CA TYR A 88 -3.63 10.77 -17.66
C TYR A 88 -3.31 11.83 -18.73
N VAL A 89 -2.54 11.49 -19.78
CA VAL A 89 -2.31 12.39 -20.92
C VAL A 89 -3.52 12.40 -21.85
N LYS A 90 -4.10 11.21 -22.16
CA LYS A 90 -5.34 11.10 -22.95
C LYS A 90 -6.56 11.68 -22.22
N ARG A 91 -6.58 11.59 -20.89
CA ARG A 91 -7.66 12.05 -20.01
C ARG A 91 -7.06 12.74 -18.79
N PRO A 92 -6.82 14.05 -18.85
CA PRO A 92 -6.22 14.82 -17.74
C PRO A 92 -6.98 14.73 -16.40
N ASN A 93 -8.25 14.32 -16.45
CA ASN A 93 -9.10 14.15 -15.26
C ASN A 93 -8.88 12.80 -14.53
N CYS A 94 -7.98 11.92 -15.02
CA CYS A 94 -7.72 10.67 -14.33
C CYS A 94 -6.82 10.91 -13.11
N VAL A 95 -7.42 10.94 -11.92
CA VAL A 95 -6.76 11.19 -10.62
C VAL A 95 -5.70 12.30 -10.69
N PRO A 96 -6.14 13.53 -11.06
CA PRO A 96 -5.23 14.61 -11.41
C PRO A 96 -4.36 15.08 -10.25
N THR A 97 -4.85 14.98 -9.03
CA THR A 97 -4.08 15.35 -7.83
C THR A 97 -2.91 14.40 -7.63
N TRP A 98 -3.16 13.09 -7.69
CA TRP A 98 -2.08 12.11 -7.61
C TRP A 98 -1.06 12.29 -8.75
N VAL A 99 -1.52 12.46 -9.99
CA VAL A 99 -0.64 12.68 -11.17
C VAL A 99 0.33 13.82 -10.93
N LYS A 100 -0.18 14.94 -10.40
CA LYS A 100 0.61 16.13 -10.08
C LYS A 100 1.57 15.87 -8.90
N GLN A 101 1.05 15.38 -7.78
CA GLN A 101 1.83 15.21 -6.55
C GLN A 101 2.91 14.12 -6.69
N ALA A 102 2.57 13.02 -7.33
CA ALA A 102 3.52 11.94 -7.62
C ALA A 102 4.49 12.26 -8.75
N LYS A 103 4.35 13.43 -9.41
CA LYS A 103 5.15 13.81 -10.58
C LYS A 103 5.18 12.69 -11.62
N ALA A 104 4.00 12.14 -11.95
CA ALA A 104 3.88 10.94 -12.78
C ALA A 104 4.53 11.10 -14.16
N ALA A 105 4.62 12.32 -14.69
CA ALA A 105 5.28 12.62 -15.96
C ALA A 105 6.80 12.46 -15.92
N GLU A 106 7.42 12.56 -14.74
CA GLU A 106 8.86 12.42 -14.53
C GLU A 106 9.27 10.96 -14.28
N GLN A 107 8.30 10.05 -14.05
CA GLN A 107 8.56 8.64 -13.76
C GLN A 107 8.59 7.80 -15.03
N ASN A 108 9.52 6.84 -15.09
CA ASN A 108 9.55 5.85 -16.15
C ASN A 108 8.50 4.74 -15.94
N ASP A 109 8.32 3.88 -16.94
CA ASP A 109 7.29 2.82 -16.89
C ASP A 109 7.55 1.80 -15.77
N GLN A 110 8.80 1.45 -15.50
CA GLN A 110 9.16 0.52 -14.42
C GLN A 110 8.77 1.08 -13.05
N GLN A 111 9.00 2.37 -12.83
CA GLN A 111 8.62 3.05 -11.59
C GLN A 111 7.10 3.07 -11.42
N LEU A 112 6.37 3.42 -12.50
CA LEU A 112 4.91 3.44 -12.48
C LEU A 112 4.31 2.03 -12.30
N ASP A 113 4.89 1.01 -12.91
CA ASP A 113 4.41 -0.37 -12.83
C ASP A 113 4.49 -0.95 -11.41
N ALA A 114 5.42 -0.48 -10.59
CA ALA A 114 5.63 -0.97 -9.23
C ALA A 114 4.39 -0.84 -8.32
N PHE A 115 3.48 0.09 -8.61
CA PHE A 115 2.25 0.33 -7.84
C PHE A 115 0.99 0.41 -8.70
N THR A 116 1.11 0.12 -10.00
CA THR A 116 -0.01 0.12 -10.93
C THR A 116 -0.75 -1.20 -10.88
N GLY A 117 -2.06 -1.13 -10.69
CA GLY A 117 -2.92 -2.32 -10.67
C GLY A 117 -4.16 -2.20 -11.55
N ALA A 118 -4.74 -3.34 -11.91
CA ALA A 118 -5.95 -3.37 -12.71
C ALA A 118 -7.13 -2.71 -11.98
N THR A 119 -7.94 -1.94 -12.71
CA THR A 119 -9.24 -1.50 -12.19
C THR A 119 -10.12 -2.72 -11.98
N PRO A 120 -10.67 -2.95 -10.77
CA PRO A 120 -11.52 -4.11 -10.51
C PRO A 120 -12.70 -4.18 -11.48
N LYS A 121 -12.98 -5.37 -12.00
CA LYS A 121 -14.11 -5.59 -12.93
C LYS A 121 -15.46 -5.58 -12.21
N THR A 122 -15.46 -6.02 -10.95
CA THR A 122 -16.63 -6.07 -10.06
C THR A 122 -16.43 -5.15 -8.87
N GLY A 123 -17.51 -4.75 -8.21
CA GLY A 123 -17.44 -4.03 -6.95
C GLY A 123 -16.87 -4.91 -5.82
N GLY A 124 -16.55 -4.28 -4.70
CA GLY A 124 -16.05 -4.95 -3.51
C GLY A 124 -15.13 -4.09 -2.68
N THR A 125 -14.76 -4.60 -1.52
CA THR A 125 -13.82 -3.92 -0.62
C THR A 125 -12.41 -3.96 -1.20
N GLN A 126 -11.78 -2.79 -1.25
CA GLN A 126 -10.37 -2.62 -1.58
C GLN A 126 -9.60 -2.36 -0.29
N ILE A 127 -8.44 -2.99 -0.14
CA ILE A 127 -7.59 -2.86 1.05
C ILE A 127 -6.15 -2.67 0.60
N PHE A 128 -5.50 -1.64 1.14
CA PHE A 128 -4.12 -1.29 0.87
C PHE A 128 -3.39 -1.14 2.20
N THR A 129 -2.20 -1.70 2.30
CA THR A 129 -1.41 -1.65 3.53
C THR A 129 -0.09 -0.93 3.29
N TRP A 130 0.22 0.02 4.14
CA TRP A 130 1.51 0.68 4.20
C TRP A 130 2.29 0.22 5.43
N ASP A 131 3.51 -0.17 5.22
CA ASP A 131 4.46 -0.71 6.20
C ASP A 131 5.46 0.35 6.71
N PHE A 132 5.18 1.62 6.51
CA PHE A 132 6.06 2.74 6.84
C PHE A 132 7.40 2.72 6.10
N THR A 133 7.41 2.20 4.88
CA THR A 133 8.54 2.31 3.96
C THR A 133 8.24 3.27 2.81
N ASP A 134 9.29 3.89 2.25
CA ASP A 134 9.19 4.68 1.02
C ASP A 134 9.05 3.79 -0.22
N GLN A 135 9.03 4.41 -1.41
CA GLN A 135 8.88 3.68 -2.67
C GLN A 135 10.06 2.74 -2.96
N GLN A 136 11.22 2.92 -2.33
CA GLN A 136 12.40 2.08 -2.43
C GLN A 136 12.47 1.01 -1.32
N GLY A 137 11.45 0.91 -0.47
CA GLY A 137 11.41 -0.04 0.65
C GLY A 137 12.22 0.37 1.87
N LYS A 138 12.72 1.61 1.92
CA LYS A 138 13.47 2.14 3.07
C LYS A 138 12.50 2.70 4.10
N ALA A 139 12.74 2.42 5.38
CA ALA A 139 11.92 2.95 6.47
C ALA A 139 11.88 4.50 6.45
N VAL A 140 10.67 5.05 6.53
CA VAL A 140 10.49 6.49 6.56
C VAL A 140 10.89 7.09 7.90
N LYS A 141 11.20 8.39 7.92
CA LYS A 141 11.54 9.11 9.15
C LYS A 141 10.34 9.19 10.09
N LYS A 142 10.59 9.27 11.39
CA LYS A 142 9.54 9.59 12.36
C LYS A 142 9.02 11.00 12.09
N GLY A 143 7.68 11.15 12.00
CA GLY A 143 7.09 12.44 11.67
C GLY A 143 5.59 12.33 11.42
N THR A 144 5.04 13.41 10.85
CA THR A 144 3.65 13.53 10.44
C THR A 144 3.53 13.18 8.96
N TYR A 145 2.47 12.46 8.62
CA TYR A 145 2.15 12.00 7.28
C TYR A 145 0.68 12.26 6.97
N LYS A 146 0.37 12.29 5.70
CA LYS A 146 -1.00 12.35 5.21
C LYS A 146 -1.27 11.15 4.32
N VAL A 147 -2.42 10.54 4.50
CA VAL A 147 -2.95 9.51 3.60
C VAL A 147 -3.99 10.13 2.69
N PHE A 148 -3.98 9.71 1.44
CA PHE A 148 -4.91 10.17 0.41
C PHE A 148 -5.55 8.99 -0.30
N VAL A 149 -6.84 9.16 -0.63
CA VAL A 149 -7.57 8.35 -1.60
C VAL A 149 -8.24 9.31 -2.55
N GLU A 150 -7.86 9.30 -3.81
CA GLU A 150 -8.50 10.08 -4.88
C GLU A 150 -9.23 9.15 -5.82
N ALA A 151 -10.45 9.51 -6.20
CA ALA A 151 -11.24 8.76 -7.17
C ALA A 151 -11.88 9.71 -8.17
N THR A 152 -11.60 9.49 -9.46
CA THR A 152 -12.30 10.17 -10.55
C THR A 152 -13.64 9.50 -10.77
N LEU A 153 -14.71 10.20 -10.46
CA LEU A 153 -16.08 9.70 -10.54
C LEU A 153 -16.59 9.73 -11.99
N TYR A 154 -16.59 10.90 -12.61
CA TYR A 154 -17.04 11.09 -13.98
C TYR A 154 -16.46 12.38 -14.58
N GLN A 155 -15.87 12.35 -15.77
CA GLN A 155 -15.25 13.50 -16.42
C GLN A 155 -14.36 14.30 -15.46
N ALA A 156 -14.72 15.54 -15.13
CA ALA A 156 -14.01 16.41 -14.22
C ALA A 156 -14.40 16.21 -12.73
N SER A 157 -15.42 15.37 -12.45
CA SER A 157 -15.84 15.08 -11.09
C SER A 157 -14.87 14.12 -10.40
N ASP A 158 -14.32 14.52 -9.29
CA ASP A 158 -13.47 13.71 -8.46
C ASP A 158 -13.77 13.89 -6.96
N ILE A 159 -13.40 12.91 -6.16
CA ILE A 159 -13.45 12.99 -4.72
C ILE A 159 -12.07 12.62 -4.14
N ILE A 160 -11.61 13.44 -3.19
CA ILE A 160 -10.36 13.22 -2.47
C ILE A 160 -10.65 13.07 -0.99
N TYR A 161 -10.26 11.94 -0.42
CA TYR A 161 -10.23 11.72 1.03
C TYR A 161 -8.82 11.94 1.52
N THR A 162 -8.67 12.65 2.65
CA THR A 162 -7.38 12.90 3.28
C THR A 162 -7.46 12.79 4.80
N GLY A 163 -6.41 12.26 5.41
CA GLY A 163 -6.25 12.17 6.85
C GLY A 163 -4.82 12.37 7.26
N THR A 164 -4.61 13.05 8.39
CA THR A 164 -3.28 13.33 8.95
C THR A 164 -3.04 12.43 10.16
N PHE A 165 -1.85 11.87 10.26
CA PHE A 165 -1.43 11.03 11.36
C PHE A 165 0.08 11.15 11.62
N SER A 166 0.53 10.67 12.78
CA SER A 166 1.94 10.62 13.14
C SER A 166 2.43 9.19 13.27
N THR A 167 3.71 8.96 12.96
CA THR A 167 4.36 7.68 13.27
C THR A 167 4.37 7.34 14.76
N LYS A 168 4.07 8.32 15.64
CA LYS A 168 3.98 8.13 17.09
C LYS A 168 2.56 7.84 17.58
N ASP A 169 1.55 8.00 16.74
CA ASP A 169 0.16 7.76 17.14
C ASP A 169 -0.06 6.31 17.52
N LYS A 170 -0.97 6.08 18.45
CA LYS A 170 -1.41 4.75 18.85
C LYS A 170 -2.24 4.12 17.73
N ALA A 171 -2.39 2.80 17.77
CA ALA A 171 -3.33 2.10 16.91
C ALA A 171 -4.74 2.68 17.05
N GLY A 172 -5.43 2.84 15.92
CA GLY A 172 -6.77 3.44 15.88
C GLY A 172 -7.12 3.99 14.50
N GLU A 173 -8.37 4.41 14.36
CA GLU A 173 -8.88 4.99 13.11
C GLU A 173 -8.42 6.45 12.98
N ILE A 174 -7.97 6.82 11.78
CA ILE A 174 -7.57 8.18 11.43
C ILE A 174 -8.81 8.90 10.92
N LYS A 175 -9.07 10.10 11.46
CA LYS A 175 -10.15 10.96 10.97
C LYS A 175 -9.84 11.41 9.56
N LEU A 176 -10.72 11.08 8.62
CA LEU A 176 -10.66 11.53 7.24
C LEU A 176 -11.61 12.70 7.00
N SER A 177 -11.20 13.60 6.12
CA SER A 177 -12.05 14.60 5.47
C SER A 177 -12.13 14.29 3.98
N SER A 178 -13.16 14.77 3.30
CA SER A 178 -13.29 14.64 1.85
C SER A 178 -13.58 15.98 1.19
N THR A 179 -13.07 16.13 -0.03
CA THR A 179 -13.36 17.25 -0.93
C THR A 179 -13.89 16.67 -2.23
N LEU A 180 -15.05 17.15 -2.66
CA LEU A 180 -15.70 16.75 -3.91
C LEU A 180 -15.62 17.94 -4.89
N THR A 181 -14.99 17.71 -6.03
CA THR A 181 -14.87 18.69 -7.12
C THR A 181 -15.88 18.34 -8.21
N GLU A 182 -16.59 19.35 -8.73
CA GLU A 182 -17.60 19.18 -9.80
C GLU A 182 -18.56 18.02 -9.47
N PRO A 183 -19.50 18.19 -8.50
CA PRO A 183 -20.35 17.12 -7.99
C PRO A 183 -21.05 16.31 -9.08
N ASP A 184 -20.96 14.99 -8.98
CA ASP A 184 -21.67 14.04 -9.86
C ASP A 184 -22.51 13.09 -9.01
N GLU A 185 -23.79 13.41 -8.89
CA GLU A 185 -24.73 12.63 -8.08
C GLU A 185 -24.91 11.18 -8.56
N LYS A 186 -24.70 10.94 -9.87
CA LYS A 186 -24.88 9.61 -10.46
C LYS A 186 -23.75 8.66 -10.10
N HIS A 187 -22.52 9.16 -9.91
CA HIS A 187 -21.32 8.34 -9.71
C HIS A 187 -20.71 8.48 -8.31
N LYS A 188 -21.34 9.21 -7.42
CA LYS A 188 -20.85 9.50 -6.06
C LYS A 188 -20.54 8.25 -5.22
N ASP A 189 -21.22 7.15 -5.50
CA ASP A 189 -21.07 5.87 -4.77
C ASP A 189 -19.93 4.99 -5.31
N MET A 190 -19.13 5.48 -6.27
CA MET A 190 -18.02 4.70 -6.83
C MET A 190 -17.00 4.31 -5.74
N VAL A 191 -16.74 5.19 -4.81
CA VAL A 191 -15.87 4.94 -3.64
C VAL A 191 -16.57 5.44 -2.39
N THR A 192 -16.88 4.52 -1.48
CA THR A 192 -17.61 4.80 -0.24
C THR A 192 -16.95 4.12 0.95
N ASN A 193 -17.34 4.51 2.17
CA ASN A 193 -16.84 3.92 3.42
C ASN A 193 -15.32 3.89 3.52
N VAL A 194 -14.68 4.99 3.11
CA VAL A 194 -13.22 5.11 3.17
C VAL A 194 -12.77 5.17 4.62
N LYS A 195 -11.84 4.30 4.98
CA LYS A 195 -11.23 4.22 6.32
C LYS A 195 -9.71 4.13 6.21
N ALA A 196 -9.04 4.70 7.19
CA ALA A 196 -7.61 4.55 7.40
C ALA A 196 -7.37 4.18 8.86
N VAL A 197 -6.68 3.07 9.12
CA VAL A 197 -6.52 2.51 10.47
C VAL A 197 -5.05 2.18 10.73
N LEU A 198 -4.49 2.77 11.78
CA LEU A 198 -3.18 2.38 12.31
C LEU A 198 -3.32 1.08 13.12
N LYS A 199 -2.46 0.10 12.83
CA LYS A 199 -2.44 -1.22 13.48
C LYS A 199 -1.11 -1.49 14.19
#